data_e05613ac1e06b82fae25f125b6fe060d
#
_entry.id   e05613ac1e06b82fae25f125b6fe060d
#
_cell.length_a   1.000
_cell.length_b   1.000
_cell.length_c   1.000
_cell.angle_alpha   90.00
_cell.angle_beta   90.00
_cell.angle_gamma   90.00
#
_symmetry.space_group_name_H-M   'P 1'
#
loop_
_entity.id
_entity.type
_entity.pdbx_description
1 polymer ?
#
loop_
_entity_poly.entity_id
_entity_poly.type
_entity_poly.pdbx_seq_one_letter_code
_entity_poly.pdbx_strand_id
1 'polypeptide(L)' 'MIEVLILAAIALFVLSRLYTALGRDDGPPE' A
#
# COMPACT_ATOMS: atom_id res chain seq x y z
N MET A 1 15.44 -10.34 12.78
CA MET A 1 14.82 -9.12 12.48
C MET A 1 14.21 -9.07 11.13
N ILE A 2 14.39 -10.06 10.33
CA ILE A 2 13.72 -10.07 9.06
C ILE A 2 12.22 -10.09 9.23
N GLU A 3 11.74 -10.58 10.37
CA GLU A 3 10.31 -10.60 10.58
C GLU A 3 9.72 -9.22 10.49
N VAL A 4 10.40 -8.25 11.06
CA VAL A 4 9.89 -6.89 11.05
C VAL A 4 9.82 -6.38 9.62
N LEU A 5 10.79 -6.75 8.81
CA LEU A 5 10.81 -6.30 7.42
C LEU A 5 9.64 -6.91 6.66
N ILE A 6 9.36 -8.16 6.91
CA ILE A 6 8.26 -8.83 6.23
C ILE A 6 6.94 -8.20 6.64
N LEU A 7 6.77 -7.93 7.92
CA LEU A 7 5.53 -7.33 8.38
C LEU A 7 5.35 -5.93 7.77
N ALA A 8 6.42 -5.17 7.70
CA ALA A 8 6.34 -3.84 7.14
C ALA A 8 5.97 -3.90 5.67
N ALA A 9 6.52 -4.86 4.95
CA ALA A 9 6.22 -4.99 3.55
C ALA A 9 4.75 -5.33 3.34
N ILE A 10 4.23 -6.24 4.15
CA ILE A 10 2.85 -6.63 4.02
C ILE A 10 1.95 -5.44 4.36
N ALA A 11 2.27 -4.70 5.40
CA ALA A 11 1.47 -3.56 5.78
C ALA A 11 1.44 -2.51 4.68
N LEU A 12 2.60 -2.26 4.08
CA LEU A 12 2.65 -1.28 3.01
C LEU A 12 1.83 -1.75 1.82
N PHE A 13 1.90 -3.02 1.51
CA PHE A 13 1.17 -3.54 0.38
C PHE A 13 -0.33 -3.38 0.62
N VAL A 14 -0.79 -3.75 1.80
CA VAL A 14 -2.20 -3.66 2.12
C VAL A 14 -2.67 -2.22 2.09
N LEU A 15 -1.90 -1.31 2.69
CA LEU A 15 -2.28 0.09 2.71
C LEU A 15 -2.35 0.65 1.29
N SER A 16 -1.40 0.25 0.46
CA SER A 16 -1.38 0.74 -0.90
C SER A 16 -2.65 0.32 -1.62
N ARG A 17 -3.08 -0.90 -1.40
CA ARG A 17 -4.27 -1.39 -2.06
C ARG A 17 -5.51 -0.67 -1.54
N LEU A 18 -5.56 -0.44 -0.26
CA LEU A 18 -6.71 0.22 0.32
C LEU A 18 -6.85 1.64 -0.22
N TYR A 19 -5.74 2.36 -0.27
CA TYR A 19 -5.81 3.72 -0.78
C TYR A 19 -6.22 3.72 -2.24
N THR A 20 -5.69 2.81 -3.00
CA THR A 20 -6.01 2.74 -4.41
C THR A 20 -7.50 2.46 -4.60
N ALA A 21 -8.06 1.60 -3.78
CA ALA A 21 -9.45 1.25 -3.92
C ALA A 21 -10.34 2.41 -3.53
N LEU A 22 -9.89 3.21 -2.57
CA LEU A 22 -10.73 4.29 -2.14
C LEU A 22 -10.61 5.52 -3.01
N GLY A 23 -9.48 5.97 -3.27
CA GLY A 23 -9.35 7.19 -3.96
C GLY A 23 -8.78 7.12 -5.34
N ARG A 24 -8.91 6.07 -6.01
CA ARG A 24 -8.37 6.03 -7.25
C ARG A 24 -9.34 6.43 -8.27
N ASP A 25 -9.93 7.49 -8.22
CA ASP A 25 -10.94 7.80 -9.11
C ASP A 25 -10.38 8.63 -10.22
N ASP A 26 -9.39 9.37 -10.13
CA ASP A 26 -8.94 10.12 -11.15
C ASP A 26 -7.64 9.83 -11.57
N GLY A 27 -7.15 9.85 -12.39
CA GLY A 27 -5.96 9.46 -12.91
C GLY A 27 -4.81 9.72 -12.10
N PRO A 28 -3.69 9.30 -12.53
CA PRO A 28 -2.50 9.45 -11.77
C PRO A 28 -2.02 10.83 -11.76
N PRO A 29 -1.34 11.17 -10.86
CA PRO A 29 -0.87 12.49 -10.72
C PRO A 29 0.11 12.79 -11.77
N GLU A 30 0.77 12.16 -12.29
CA GLU A 30 1.74 12.48 -13.16
C GLU A 30 1.89 12.46 -13.85
#